data_196d215a6c6f2b8141bb137ae37e2b4b
#
_entry.id   196d215a6c6f2b8141bb137ae37e2b4b
#
_cell.length_a   1.000
_cell.length_b   1.000
_cell.length_c   1.000
_cell.angle_alpha   90.00
_cell.angle_beta   90.00
_cell.angle_gamma   90.00
#
_symmetry.space_group_name_H-M   'P 1'
#
loop_
_entity.id
_entity.type
_entity.pdbx_description
1 polymer ?
#
loop_
_entity_poly.entity_id
_entity_poly.type
_entity_poly.pdbx_seq_one_letter_code
_entity_poly.pdbx_strand_id
1 'polypeptide(L)'
;MTESEHMPTNQPPRKSSQTKNKSITLSQGFPGHEAHWRALIGDQPPTEWLHQALNEVKAQSPTEPAKFCLLSNQQAISTQLVFELSDQAEPSRLVFAVPAIESPHRYQAQLLKIWGTPSAEQSLLELDLGGDIKVFAYNLDHLRMKVDWNQLENLEVTLSGLALDLECSEEGQLLHIRDAKSIEQHRALIELLLQNEEQLPSDSRDQIKALIDDGKLPKEPITLSLDQMCAYLYSDELGQQDEAWCRGEVVGKQIVTIFSKNFLLLDIVVLREPDTLPVVIRIAVNEDLAPKPLKVGDFVQGNIWLQASICVKPG
;
A
#
# COMPACT_ATOMS: atom_id res chain seq x y z
N MET A 1 35.87 52.23 -41.04
CA MET A 1 34.97 51.31 -41.75
C MET A 1 35.43 49.92 -41.35
N THR A 2 34.80 49.30 -40.34
CA THR A 2 35.00 47.94 -39.97
C THR A 2 33.62 47.44 -39.50
N GLU A 3 32.99 46.64 -40.37
CA GLU A 3 31.72 46.00 -40.12
C GLU A 3 31.91 44.87 -39.14
N SER A 4 31.10 44.89 -38.06
CA SER A 4 31.04 43.86 -37.06
C SER A 4 29.88 42.90 -37.42
N GLU A 5 30.23 41.69 -37.86
CA GLU A 5 29.27 40.61 -38.15
C GLU A 5 28.64 40.11 -36.85
N HIS A 6 27.32 40.23 -36.75
CA HIS A 6 26.52 39.58 -35.71
C HIS A 6 26.21 38.14 -36.14
N MET A 7 26.79 37.14 -35.45
CA MET A 7 26.35 35.75 -35.55
C MET A 7 25.04 35.52 -34.78
N PRO A 8 24.05 34.85 -35.34
CA PRO A 8 22.87 34.43 -34.60
C PRO A 8 23.18 33.20 -33.78
N THR A 9 23.06 33.31 -32.47
CA THR A 9 23.10 32.15 -31.54
C THR A 9 21.85 31.29 -31.70
N ASN A 10 22.02 30.15 -32.34
CA ASN A 10 21.02 29.09 -32.43
C ASN A 10 20.90 28.40 -31.07
N GLN A 11 20.00 28.84 -30.20
CA GLN A 11 19.57 28.07 -29.04
C GLN A 11 18.53 27.02 -29.50
N PRO A 12 18.70 25.73 -29.14
CA PRO A 12 17.69 24.74 -29.43
C PRO A 12 16.43 25.07 -28.63
N PRO A 13 15.23 24.80 -29.18
CA PRO A 13 13.97 25.05 -28.49
C PRO A 13 13.91 24.22 -27.19
N ARG A 14 13.73 24.92 -26.07
CA ARG A 14 13.40 24.26 -24.79
C ARG A 14 12.17 23.41 -25.01
N LYS A 15 12.34 22.09 -24.88
CA LYS A 15 11.21 21.16 -24.79
C LYS A 15 10.38 21.59 -23.59
N SER A 16 9.20 22.11 -23.84
CA SER A 16 8.18 22.31 -22.83
C SER A 16 7.89 20.94 -22.22
N SER A 17 8.23 20.77 -20.96
CA SER A 17 7.73 19.63 -20.18
C SER A 17 6.21 19.73 -20.20
N GLN A 18 5.58 18.87 -21.00
CA GLN A 18 4.14 18.65 -20.87
C GLN A 18 3.92 18.09 -19.47
N THR A 19 3.46 18.94 -18.59
CA THR A 19 2.85 18.52 -17.32
C THR A 19 1.73 17.57 -17.67
N LYS A 20 1.98 16.26 -17.52
CA LYS A 20 0.93 15.24 -17.62
C LYS A 20 -0.07 15.60 -16.55
N ASN A 21 -1.21 16.15 -16.95
CA ASN A 21 -2.36 16.30 -16.08
C ASN A 21 -2.70 14.90 -15.55
N LYS A 22 -2.29 14.63 -14.30
CA LYS A 22 -2.70 13.44 -13.57
C LYS A 22 -4.20 13.57 -13.37
N SER A 23 -4.99 12.99 -14.26
CA SER A 23 -6.44 13.05 -14.16
C SER A 23 -6.88 12.32 -12.91
N ILE A 24 -7.46 13.08 -11.98
CA ILE A 24 -8.10 12.53 -10.79
C ILE A 24 -9.42 11.95 -11.27
N THR A 25 -9.54 10.63 -11.29
CA THR A 25 -10.78 9.96 -11.69
C THR A 25 -11.38 9.33 -10.44
N LEU A 26 -12.60 9.75 -10.07
CA LEU A 26 -13.41 9.00 -9.10
C LEU A 26 -13.89 7.72 -9.79
N SER A 27 -13.52 6.57 -9.26
CA SER A 27 -14.36 5.40 -9.42
C SER A 27 -15.62 5.61 -8.57
N GLN A 28 -16.80 5.38 -9.13
CA GLN A 28 -18.04 5.53 -8.40
C GLN A 28 -18.05 4.57 -7.22
N GLY A 29 -18.19 5.15 -6.01
CA GLY A 29 -18.47 4.43 -4.78
C GLY A 29 -17.24 3.82 -4.12
N PHE A 30 -16.65 4.55 -3.17
CA PHE A 30 -15.95 3.88 -2.08
C PHE A 30 -17.02 3.13 -1.28
N PRO A 31 -16.98 1.78 -1.21
CA PRO A 31 -17.84 1.05 -0.29
C PRO A 31 -17.55 1.52 1.13
N GLY A 32 -18.53 1.39 2.02
CA GLY A 32 -18.37 1.77 3.42
C GLY A 32 -17.25 0.96 4.09
N HIS A 33 -16.69 1.52 5.16
CA HIS A 33 -15.62 0.88 5.92
C HIS A 33 -16.14 -0.09 7.01
N GLU A 34 -17.34 -0.65 6.85
CA GLU A 34 -17.95 -1.55 7.84
C GLU A 34 -17.10 -2.81 8.06
N ALA A 35 -16.50 -3.35 6.99
CA ALA A 35 -15.61 -4.50 7.08
C ALA A 35 -14.33 -4.17 7.87
N HIS A 36 -13.77 -2.98 7.67
CA HIS A 36 -12.59 -2.51 8.38
C HIS A 36 -12.87 -2.28 9.87
N TRP A 37 -14.02 -1.70 10.20
CA TRP A 37 -14.45 -1.58 11.58
C TRP A 37 -14.69 -2.95 12.23
N ARG A 38 -15.32 -3.88 11.53
CA ARG A 38 -15.51 -5.24 12.02
C ARG A 38 -14.19 -5.95 12.28
N ALA A 39 -13.22 -5.80 11.40
CA ALA A 39 -11.88 -6.38 11.58
C ALA A 39 -11.17 -5.79 12.82
N LEU A 40 -11.39 -4.52 13.13
CA LEU A 40 -10.78 -3.86 14.29
C LEU A 40 -11.48 -4.23 15.61
N ILE A 41 -12.80 -4.13 15.67
CA ILE A 41 -13.55 -4.21 16.93
C ILE A 41 -14.50 -5.39 17.04
N GLY A 42 -14.54 -6.29 16.03
CA GLY A 42 -15.48 -7.41 15.95
C GLY A 42 -16.88 -6.93 15.57
N ASP A 43 -17.90 -7.69 15.96
CA ASP A 43 -19.31 -7.35 15.67
C ASP A 43 -19.89 -6.23 16.55
N GLN A 44 -19.05 -5.57 17.36
CA GLN A 44 -19.49 -4.44 18.18
C GLN A 44 -19.72 -3.20 17.31
N PRO A 45 -20.77 -2.39 17.60
CA PRO A 45 -20.96 -1.14 16.90
C PRO A 45 -19.79 -0.19 17.20
N PRO A 46 -19.31 0.60 16.22
CA PRO A 46 -18.16 1.50 16.42
C PRO A 46 -18.46 2.69 17.33
N THR A 47 -19.70 2.85 17.79
CA THR A 47 -20.17 4.04 18.53
C THR A 47 -19.35 4.31 19.79
N GLU A 48 -19.07 3.27 20.58
CA GLU A 48 -18.27 3.44 21.82
C GLU A 48 -16.82 3.83 21.51
N TRP A 49 -16.22 3.15 20.52
CA TRP A 49 -14.89 3.49 20.04
C TRP A 49 -14.81 4.94 19.56
N LEU A 50 -15.78 5.37 18.74
CA LEU A 50 -15.84 6.74 18.22
C LEU A 50 -16.04 7.77 19.31
N HIS A 51 -16.84 7.48 20.35
CA HIS A 51 -16.98 8.38 21.51
C HIS A 51 -15.66 8.56 22.26
N GLN A 52 -14.89 7.50 22.42
CA GLN A 52 -13.57 7.58 23.09
C GLN A 52 -12.59 8.37 22.22
N ALA A 53 -12.51 8.07 20.91
CA ALA A 53 -11.69 8.81 19.96
C ALA A 53 -12.05 10.31 19.92
N LEU A 54 -13.34 10.65 19.89
CA LEU A 54 -13.83 12.02 19.93
C LEU A 54 -13.43 12.75 21.20
N ASN A 55 -13.40 12.09 22.36
CA ASN A 55 -12.98 12.70 23.60
C ASN A 55 -11.50 13.09 23.59
N GLU A 56 -10.65 12.35 22.88
CA GLU A 56 -9.23 12.66 22.73
C GLU A 56 -8.97 13.89 21.84
N VAL A 57 -9.80 14.11 20.82
CA VAL A 57 -9.63 15.22 19.88
C VAL A 57 -10.34 16.51 20.29
N LYS A 58 -11.22 16.50 21.27
CA LYS A 58 -11.97 17.69 21.75
C LYS A 58 -11.05 18.86 22.17
N ALA A 59 -9.80 18.58 22.54
CA ALA A 59 -8.83 19.61 22.90
C ALA A 59 -8.20 20.32 21.69
N GLN A 60 -8.43 19.83 20.48
CA GLN A 60 -7.88 20.39 19.23
C GLN A 60 -8.98 21.22 18.56
N SER A 61 -8.90 22.54 18.70
CA SER A 61 -9.87 23.42 18.01
C SER A 61 -9.42 23.67 16.57
N PRO A 62 -10.22 23.29 15.56
CA PRO A 62 -9.89 23.58 14.17
C PRO A 62 -10.08 25.08 13.86
N THR A 63 -9.13 25.65 13.14
CA THR A 63 -9.17 27.05 12.76
C THR A 63 -9.57 27.30 11.30
N GLU A 64 -9.90 26.27 10.53
CA GLU A 64 -10.13 26.37 9.08
C GLU A 64 -11.10 25.35 8.44
N PRO A 65 -11.28 25.43 7.10
CA PRO A 65 -12.57 25.56 6.41
C PRO A 65 -13.29 24.22 6.16
N ALA A 66 -14.49 24.27 5.68
CA ALA A 66 -15.47 23.28 5.20
C ALA A 66 -15.32 21.82 5.66
N LYS A 67 -14.16 21.14 5.42
CA LYS A 67 -13.86 19.78 5.90
C LYS A 67 -12.46 19.71 6.50
N PHE A 68 -12.32 19.00 7.58
CA PHE A 68 -11.01 18.80 8.23
C PHE A 68 -10.93 17.41 8.86
N CYS A 69 -9.71 16.92 9.01
CA CYS A 69 -9.41 15.63 9.59
C CYS A 69 -8.61 15.77 10.87
N LEU A 70 -9.02 15.05 11.90
CA LEU A 70 -8.28 14.89 13.14
C LEU A 70 -7.93 13.43 13.36
N LEU A 71 -6.78 13.18 14.01
CA LEU A 71 -6.44 11.87 14.52
C LEU A 71 -6.64 11.83 16.03
N SER A 72 -7.24 10.77 16.53
CA SER A 72 -7.18 10.48 17.95
C SER A 72 -5.72 10.19 18.36
N ASN A 73 -5.32 10.61 19.55
CA ASN A 73 -3.92 10.61 19.96
C ASN A 73 -3.47 9.25 20.54
N GLN A 74 -3.98 8.14 20.01
CA GLN A 74 -3.62 6.80 20.44
C GLN A 74 -2.30 6.36 19.81
N GLN A 75 -1.51 5.62 20.57
CA GLN A 75 -0.24 5.08 20.09
C GLN A 75 -0.48 3.93 19.11
N ALA A 76 0.14 4.02 17.94
CA ALA A 76 0.19 2.99 16.91
C ALA A 76 -1.14 2.64 16.21
N ILE A 77 -2.29 2.77 16.87
CA ILE A 77 -3.62 2.69 16.26
C ILE A 77 -4.38 3.94 16.69
N SER A 78 -4.70 4.79 15.74
CA SER A 78 -5.49 6.00 15.94
C SER A 78 -6.81 5.89 15.17
N THR A 79 -7.67 6.87 15.33
CA THR A 79 -8.89 7.00 14.55
C THR A 79 -8.82 8.31 13.77
N GLN A 80 -8.90 8.19 12.46
CA GLN A 80 -9.08 9.34 11.58
C GLN A 80 -10.54 9.76 11.62
N LEU A 81 -10.78 10.98 12.06
CA LEU A 81 -12.11 11.57 12.20
C LEU A 81 -12.24 12.74 11.21
N VAL A 82 -13.17 12.66 10.28
CA VAL A 82 -13.42 13.68 9.28
C VAL A 82 -14.69 14.44 9.64
N PHE A 83 -14.56 15.76 9.77
CA PHE A 83 -15.64 16.66 10.13
C PHE A 83 -15.96 17.60 8.99
N GLU A 84 -17.23 18.01 8.94
CA GLU A 84 -17.72 19.11 8.13
C GLU A 84 -18.12 20.26 9.06
N LEU A 85 -17.63 21.46 8.78
CA LEU A 85 -18.04 22.65 9.52
C LEU A 85 -19.44 23.05 9.10
N SER A 86 -20.30 23.36 10.08
CA SER A 86 -21.59 23.99 9.83
C SER A 86 -21.39 25.49 9.63
N ASP A 87 -22.10 26.08 8.66
CA ASP A 87 -22.11 27.54 8.42
C ASP A 87 -22.82 28.33 9.54
N GLN A 88 -23.49 27.63 10.44
CA GLN A 88 -24.17 28.21 11.62
C GLN A 88 -23.38 27.77 12.84
N ALA A 89 -23.28 28.57 13.86
CA ALA A 89 -22.56 28.34 15.12
C ALA A 89 -22.82 26.98 15.83
N GLU A 90 -23.22 25.99 15.08
CA GLU A 90 -23.43 24.60 15.50
C GLU A 90 -22.13 23.79 15.47
N PRO A 91 -22.05 22.77 16.30
CA PRO A 91 -20.85 21.91 16.35
C PRO A 91 -20.62 21.24 14.98
N SER A 92 -19.37 21.13 14.60
CA SER A 92 -18.95 20.40 13.40
C SER A 92 -19.56 18.99 13.38
N ARG A 93 -20.06 18.56 12.22
CA ARG A 93 -20.66 17.26 12.05
C ARG A 93 -19.57 16.23 11.68
N LEU A 94 -19.48 15.14 12.45
CA LEU A 94 -18.67 13.99 12.04
C LEU A 94 -19.32 13.36 10.79
N VAL A 95 -18.59 13.35 9.68
CA VAL A 95 -19.06 12.83 8.40
C VAL A 95 -18.59 11.41 8.17
N PHE A 96 -17.37 11.13 8.66
CA PHE A 96 -16.67 9.92 8.32
C PHE A 96 -15.61 9.61 9.39
N ALA A 97 -15.32 8.34 9.61
CA ALA A 97 -14.26 7.89 10.51
C ALA A 97 -13.68 6.55 10.05
N VAL A 98 -12.37 6.42 10.14
CA VAL A 98 -11.65 5.16 9.86
C VAL A 98 -10.53 4.92 10.86
N PRO A 99 -10.18 3.66 11.12
CA PRO A 99 -8.96 3.34 11.85
C PRO A 99 -7.74 3.73 11.03
N ALA A 100 -6.71 4.25 11.69
CA ALA A 100 -5.44 4.60 11.10
C ALA A 100 -4.30 3.92 11.88
N ILE A 101 -3.47 3.17 11.19
CA ILE A 101 -2.37 2.40 11.77
C ILE A 101 -1.05 3.10 11.47
N GLU A 102 -0.23 3.33 12.49
CA GLU A 102 1.10 3.89 12.32
C GLU A 102 2.13 2.80 12.03
N SER A 103 3.03 3.07 11.09
CA SER A 103 4.15 2.19 10.75
C SER A 103 5.50 2.90 10.92
N PRO A 104 6.53 2.25 11.46
CA PRO A 104 7.89 2.77 11.51
C PRO A 104 8.63 2.58 10.19
N HIS A 105 8.12 1.73 9.29
CA HIS A 105 8.79 1.35 8.05
C HIS A 105 8.53 2.39 6.97
N ARG A 106 9.60 2.96 6.42
CA ARG A 106 9.55 4.04 5.45
C ARG A 106 10.10 3.60 4.11
N TYR A 107 9.45 4.04 3.03
CA TYR A 107 9.81 3.70 1.67
C TYR A 107 9.89 4.96 0.82
N GLN A 108 10.84 4.97 -0.12
CA GLN A 108 10.80 5.92 -1.22
C GLN A 108 9.83 5.36 -2.25
N ALA A 109 8.88 6.16 -2.69
CA ALA A 109 7.86 5.76 -3.64
C ALA A 109 7.67 6.83 -4.71
N GLN A 110 7.41 6.41 -5.93
CA GLN A 110 6.90 7.29 -6.96
C GLN A 110 5.38 7.30 -6.92
N LEU A 111 4.79 8.48 -6.82
CA LEU A 111 3.34 8.63 -6.91
C LEU A 111 2.91 8.50 -8.37
N LEU A 112 2.26 7.40 -8.73
CA LEU A 112 1.77 7.15 -10.08
C LEU A 112 0.43 7.83 -10.32
N LYS A 113 -0.49 7.70 -9.35
CA LYS A 113 -1.84 8.25 -9.46
C LYS A 113 -2.49 8.46 -8.09
N ILE A 114 -3.42 9.39 -8.04
CA ILE A 114 -4.36 9.57 -6.92
C ILE A 114 -5.75 9.28 -7.45
N TRP A 115 -6.43 8.39 -6.77
CA TRP A 115 -7.82 8.04 -7.04
C TRP A 115 -8.70 8.77 -6.03
N GLY A 116 -9.48 9.73 -6.51
CA GLY A 116 -10.32 10.60 -5.70
C GLY A 116 -10.31 12.01 -6.23
N THR A 117 -11.21 12.87 -5.75
CA THR A 117 -11.21 14.30 -6.06
C THR A 117 -10.67 15.09 -4.87
N PRO A 118 -10.16 16.31 -5.06
CA PRO A 118 -9.75 17.17 -3.96
C PRO A 118 -10.87 17.47 -2.94
N SER A 119 -12.13 17.39 -3.38
CA SER A 119 -13.31 17.58 -2.53
C SER A 119 -13.85 16.29 -1.92
N ALA A 120 -13.29 15.12 -2.28
CA ALA A 120 -13.67 13.86 -1.69
C ALA A 120 -13.21 13.78 -0.23
N GLU A 121 -13.90 12.96 0.55
CA GLU A 121 -13.51 12.69 1.94
C GLU A 121 -12.34 11.73 2.02
N GLN A 122 -12.07 11.01 0.94
CA GLN A 122 -11.10 9.92 0.86
C GLN A 122 -10.40 9.91 -0.49
N SER A 123 -9.22 9.33 -0.52
CA SER A 123 -8.53 8.99 -1.77
C SER A 123 -7.65 7.75 -1.58
N LEU A 124 -7.27 7.14 -2.71
CA LEU A 124 -6.27 6.10 -2.77
C LEU A 124 -5.02 6.63 -3.46
N LEU A 125 -3.88 6.10 -3.05
CA LEU A 125 -2.60 6.31 -3.70
C LEU A 125 -2.22 5.07 -4.49
N GLU A 126 -1.87 5.25 -5.75
CA GLU A 126 -1.18 4.26 -6.55
C GLU A 126 0.31 4.62 -6.51
N LEU A 127 1.10 3.78 -5.87
CA LEU A 127 2.51 4.00 -5.59
C LEU A 127 3.36 2.94 -6.29
N ASP A 128 4.50 3.36 -6.82
CA ASP A 128 5.57 2.48 -7.27
C ASP A 128 6.70 2.56 -6.24
N LEU A 129 7.02 1.42 -5.62
CA LEU A 129 8.09 1.31 -4.62
C LEU A 129 9.46 0.99 -5.26
N GLY A 130 9.53 0.93 -6.59
CA GLY A 130 10.68 0.45 -7.34
C GLY A 130 10.59 -1.05 -7.64
N GLY A 131 11.43 -1.55 -8.57
CA GLY A 131 11.44 -2.98 -8.94
C GLY A 131 10.12 -3.51 -9.50
N ASP A 132 9.34 -2.67 -10.19
CA ASP A 132 7.99 -2.98 -10.67
C ASP A 132 6.95 -3.30 -9.56
N ILE A 133 7.27 -2.96 -8.30
CA ILE A 133 6.38 -3.16 -7.16
C ILE A 133 5.37 -2.02 -7.07
N LYS A 134 4.13 -2.29 -7.45
CA LYS A 134 3.03 -1.34 -7.34
C LYS A 134 2.11 -1.71 -6.19
N VAL A 135 1.71 -0.70 -5.42
CA VAL A 135 0.75 -0.85 -4.34
C VAL A 135 -0.36 0.18 -4.44
N PHE A 136 -1.56 -0.22 -4.05
CA PHE A 136 -2.72 0.67 -3.86
C PHE A 136 -2.98 0.77 -2.37
N ALA A 137 -3.03 1.98 -1.86
CA ALA A 137 -3.19 2.19 -0.43
C ALA A 137 -4.17 3.33 -0.13
N TYR A 138 -4.96 3.18 0.91
CA TYR A 138 -5.78 4.26 1.44
C TYR A 138 -4.89 5.42 1.89
N ASN A 139 -5.21 6.63 1.46
CA ASN A 139 -4.44 7.83 1.77
C ASN A 139 -4.86 8.44 3.11
N LEU A 140 -4.10 8.15 4.16
CA LEU A 140 -4.35 8.73 5.48
C LEU A 140 -4.17 10.25 5.55
N ASP A 141 -3.49 10.85 4.57
CA ASP A 141 -3.17 12.27 4.59
C ASP A 141 -4.02 13.13 3.66
N HIS A 142 -5.02 12.54 3.01
CA HIS A 142 -5.84 13.23 2.01
C HIS A 142 -6.39 14.58 2.48
N LEU A 143 -6.98 14.65 3.67
CA LEU A 143 -7.53 15.87 4.27
C LEU A 143 -6.61 16.51 5.31
N ARG A 144 -5.53 15.84 5.70
CA ARG A 144 -4.57 16.34 6.68
C ARG A 144 -3.53 17.26 6.08
N MET A 145 -3.18 16.99 4.82
CA MET A 145 -2.14 17.72 4.11
C MET A 145 -2.76 18.68 3.10
N LYS A 146 -2.45 19.95 3.26
CA LYS A 146 -2.75 20.99 2.25
C LYS A 146 -1.64 20.99 1.19
N VAL A 147 -1.58 19.96 0.38
CA VAL A 147 -0.55 19.77 -0.64
C VAL A 147 -1.18 19.80 -2.01
N ASP A 148 -0.51 20.43 -2.95
CA ASP A 148 -0.84 20.23 -4.37
C ASP A 148 -0.31 18.85 -4.80
N TRP A 149 -1.16 17.86 -4.71
CA TRP A 149 -0.86 16.48 -5.05
C TRP A 149 -0.27 16.30 -6.46
N ASN A 150 -0.57 17.25 -7.37
CA ASN A 150 -0.04 17.19 -8.74
C ASN A 150 1.44 17.53 -8.84
N GLN A 151 2.01 18.14 -7.79
CA GLN A 151 3.43 18.50 -7.73
C GLN A 151 4.27 17.41 -7.02
N LEU A 152 3.63 16.40 -6.47
CA LEU A 152 4.32 15.32 -5.77
C LEU A 152 4.64 14.18 -6.76
N GLU A 153 5.92 13.90 -6.94
CA GLU A 153 6.38 12.79 -7.78
C GLU A 153 7.07 11.70 -6.96
N ASN A 154 8.01 12.11 -6.11
CA ASN A 154 8.76 11.20 -5.25
C ASN A 154 8.40 11.50 -3.80
N LEU A 155 7.96 10.48 -3.10
CA LEU A 155 7.46 10.57 -1.73
C LEU A 155 8.27 9.66 -0.82
N GLU A 156 8.47 10.08 0.41
CA GLU A 156 8.75 9.16 1.50
C GLU A 156 7.41 8.80 2.14
N VAL A 157 7.08 7.50 2.15
CA VAL A 157 5.81 7.00 2.67
C VAL A 157 6.03 5.94 3.73
N THR A 158 5.09 5.81 4.66
CA THR A 158 4.94 4.62 5.49
C THR A 158 3.79 3.78 4.98
N LEU A 159 3.95 2.45 5.00
CA LEU A 159 2.90 1.50 4.69
C LEU A 159 2.48 0.77 5.95
N SER A 160 1.18 0.71 6.15
CA SER A 160 0.55 0.00 7.26
C SER A 160 -0.70 -0.72 6.79
N GLY A 161 -1.27 -1.58 7.61
CA GLY A 161 -2.50 -2.26 7.25
C GLY A 161 -3.31 -2.69 8.47
N LEU A 162 -4.58 -3.00 8.20
CA LEU A 162 -5.46 -3.68 9.12
C LEU A 162 -5.73 -5.08 8.56
N ALA A 163 -5.48 -6.13 9.34
CA ALA A 163 -5.85 -7.47 8.93
C ALA A 163 -7.37 -7.62 8.92
N LEU A 164 -7.92 -7.98 7.76
CA LEU A 164 -9.34 -8.33 7.61
C LEU A 164 -9.57 -9.78 8.01
N ASP A 165 -8.65 -10.62 7.64
CA ASP A 165 -8.45 -11.97 8.13
C ASP A 165 -6.94 -12.26 8.19
N LEU A 166 -6.52 -13.17 9.03
CA LEU A 166 -5.12 -13.59 9.10
C LEU A 166 -5.06 -15.01 9.66
N GLU A 167 -4.30 -15.87 9.02
CA GLU A 167 -4.03 -17.23 9.46
C GLU A 167 -2.54 -17.54 9.43
N CYS A 168 -2.09 -18.51 10.25
CA CYS A 168 -0.75 -19.06 10.11
C CYS A 168 -0.69 -19.89 8.84
N SER A 169 0.35 -19.72 8.07
CA SER A 169 0.64 -20.61 6.95
C SER A 169 1.01 -21.99 7.46
N GLU A 170 0.43 -23.02 6.86
CA GLU A 170 0.85 -24.39 7.13
C GLU A 170 2.25 -24.63 6.57
N GLU A 171 3.07 -25.38 7.32
CA GLU A 171 4.35 -25.87 6.84
C GLU A 171 4.15 -26.94 5.76
N GLY A 172 5.07 -27.01 4.80
CA GLY A 172 5.04 -27.99 3.72
C GLY A 172 4.01 -27.70 2.63
N GLN A 173 3.47 -26.49 2.56
CA GLN A 173 2.60 -26.09 1.45
C GLN A 173 3.37 -26.12 0.13
N LEU A 174 2.80 -26.82 -0.86
CA LEU A 174 3.38 -26.94 -2.19
C LEU A 174 2.44 -26.37 -3.24
N LEU A 175 2.99 -25.52 -4.11
CA LEU A 175 2.31 -25.07 -5.32
C LEU A 175 2.68 -26.01 -6.47
N HIS A 176 1.69 -26.67 -7.06
CA HIS A 176 1.89 -27.52 -8.22
C HIS A 176 1.42 -26.81 -9.50
N ILE A 177 2.38 -26.37 -10.31
CA ILE A 177 2.09 -25.77 -11.62
C ILE A 177 1.99 -26.92 -12.62
N ARG A 178 0.80 -27.11 -13.19
CA ARG A 178 0.48 -28.18 -14.17
C ARG A 178 0.11 -27.63 -15.55
N ASP A 179 -0.13 -26.35 -15.64
CA ASP A 179 -0.43 -25.70 -16.93
C ASP A 179 0.80 -25.69 -17.83
N ALA A 180 0.69 -26.28 -19.01
CA ALA A 180 1.82 -26.46 -19.92
C ALA A 180 2.49 -25.13 -20.32
N LYS A 181 1.70 -24.08 -20.54
CA LYS A 181 2.22 -22.76 -20.89
C LYS A 181 3.01 -22.13 -19.75
N SER A 182 2.49 -22.21 -18.53
CA SER A 182 3.16 -21.71 -17.35
C SER A 182 4.47 -22.48 -17.06
N ILE A 183 4.47 -23.79 -17.30
CA ILE A 183 5.68 -24.63 -17.19
C ILE A 183 6.74 -24.18 -18.18
N GLU A 184 6.37 -24.06 -19.46
CA GLU A 184 7.29 -23.63 -20.52
C GLU A 184 7.86 -22.23 -20.24
N GLN A 185 7.02 -21.29 -19.85
CA GLN A 185 7.47 -19.93 -19.51
C GLN A 185 8.44 -19.91 -18.32
N HIS A 186 8.13 -20.63 -17.26
CA HIS A 186 8.98 -20.71 -16.08
C HIS A 186 10.33 -21.37 -16.41
N ARG A 187 10.33 -22.48 -17.16
CA ARG A 187 11.55 -23.20 -17.57
C ARG A 187 12.43 -22.32 -18.47
N ALA A 188 11.82 -21.62 -19.43
CA ALA A 188 12.55 -20.69 -20.30
C ALA A 188 13.16 -19.53 -19.51
N LEU A 189 12.42 -19.00 -18.52
CA LEU A 189 12.94 -17.96 -17.65
C LEU A 189 14.14 -18.43 -16.83
N ILE A 190 14.05 -19.60 -16.20
CA ILE A 190 15.15 -20.17 -15.40
C ILE A 190 16.37 -20.44 -16.30
N GLU A 191 16.18 -21.01 -17.49
CA GLU A 191 17.28 -21.27 -18.42
C GLU A 191 17.95 -19.97 -18.85
N LEU A 192 17.17 -18.93 -19.13
CA LEU A 192 17.70 -17.62 -19.50
C LEU A 192 18.48 -16.97 -18.36
N LEU A 193 17.99 -17.03 -17.13
CA LEU A 193 18.68 -16.53 -15.94
C LEU A 193 20.01 -17.25 -15.74
N LEU A 194 20.03 -18.57 -15.84
CA LEU A 194 21.26 -19.36 -15.70
C LEU A 194 22.29 -19.04 -16.80
N GLN A 195 21.84 -18.77 -18.02
CA GLN A 195 22.72 -18.38 -19.13
C GLN A 195 23.31 -16.98 -18.98
N ASN A 196 22.66 -16.09 -18.22
CA ASN A 196 23.04 -14.69 -18.06
C ASN A 196 23.43 -14.33 -16.61
N GLU A 197 24.00 -15.29 -15.87
CA GLU A 197 24.48 -15.07 -14.49
C GLU A 197 23.41 -14.48 -13.58
N GLU A 198 22.19 -15.03 -13.66
CA GLU A 198 20.99 -14.61 -12.90
C GLU A 198 20.50 -13.19 -13.21
N GLN A 199 20.93 -12.58 -14.30
CA GLN A 199 20.45 -11.29 -14.76
C GLN A 199 19.51 -11.44 -15.95
N LEU A 200 18.42 -10.68 -15.98
CA LEU A 200 17.51 -10.64 -17.12
C LEU A 200 18.03 -9.67 -18.18
N PRO A 201 18.28 -10.13 -19.43
CA PRO A 201 18.64 -9.23 -20.51
C PRO A 201 17.46 -8.32 -20.93
N SER A 202 17.78 -7.18 -21.55
CA SER A 202 16.79 -6.19 -22.00
C SER A 202 15.77 -6.74 -23.01
N ASP A 203 16.15 -7.77 -23.77
CA ASP A 203 15.34 -8.48 -24.76
C ASP A 203 14.82 -9.85 -24.27
N SER A 204 14.70 -10.01 -22.96
CA SER A 204 14.31 -11.27 -22.29
C SER A 204 13.02 -11.89 -22.86
N ARG A 205 12.03 -11.05 -23.22
CA ARG A 205 10.77 -11.55 -23.77
C ARG A 205 10.95 -12.31 -25.09
N ASP A 206 11.80 -11.79 -25.96
CA ASP A 206 12.04 -12.42 -27.28
C ASP A 206 12.89 -13.69 -27.12
N GLN A 207 13.85 -13.69 -26.19
CA GLN A 207 14.66 -14.86 -25.88
C GLN A 207 13.83 -15.97 -25.20
N ILE A 208 12.96 -15.64 -24.25
CA ILE A 208 12.02 -16.60 -23.66
C ILE A 208 11.13 -17.22 -24.73
N LYS A 209 10.59 -16.40 -25.64
CA LYS A 209 9.79 -16.92 -26.75
C LYS A 209 10.58 -17.87 -27.64
N ALA A 210 11.81 -17.52 -27.97
CA ALA A 210 12.69 -18.39 -28.78
C ALA A 210 12.97 -19.73 -28.11
N LEU A 211 13.22 -19.75 -26.79
CA LEU A 211 13.41 -20.98 -26.01
C LEU A 211 12.16 -21.86 -26.00
N ILE A 212 10.97 -21.27 -25.87
CA ILE A 212 9.70 -21.99 -25.92
C ILE A 212 9.47 -22.58 -27.33
N ASP A 213 9.70 -21.78 -28.37
CA ASP A 213 9.51 -22.18 -29.77
C ASP A 213 10.48 -23.31 -30.19
N ASP A 214 11.68 -23.40 -29.59
CA ASP A 214 12.65 -24.50 -29.81
C ASP A 214 12.15 -25.87 -29.28
N GLY A 215 11.19 -25.87 -28.36
CA GLY A 215 10.46 -27.05 -27.89
C GLY A 215 11.29 -28.07 -27.08
N LYS A 216 12.48 -27.71 -26.64
CA LYS A 216 13.38 -28.59 -25.88
C LYS A 216 13.23 -28.51 -24.35
N LEU A 217 12.40 -27.58 -23.88
CA LEU A 217 12.21 -27.37 -22.44
C LEU A 217 11.51 -28.58 -21.78
N PRO A 218 11.91 -28.96 -20.56
CA PRO A 218 11.24 -29.98 -19.79
C PRO A 218 9.77 -29.66 -19.59
N LYS A 219 8.89 -30.69 -19.64
CA LYS A 219 7.42 -30.52 -19.55
C LYS A 219 6.83 -31.07 -18.24
N GLU A 220 7.68 -31.59 -17.35
CA GLU A 220 7.23 -32.11 -16.08
C GLU A 220 6.63 -30.99 -15.21
N PRO A 221 5.58 -31.28 -14.43
CA PRO A 221 5.02 -30.33 -13.49
C PRO A 221 6.07 -29.73 -12.57
N ILE A 222 5.92 -28.43 -12.26
CA ILE A 222 6.81 -27.72 -11.34
C ILE A 222 6.19 -27.76 -9.96
N THR A 223 6.96 -28.12 -8.97
CA THR A 223 6.55 -28.06 -7.55
C THR A 223 7.41 -27.03 -6.84
N LEU A 224 6.77 -26.01 -6.29
CA LEU A 224 7.42 -24.95 -5.52
C LEU A 224 6.99 -25.09 -4.05
N SER A 225 7.95 -25.02 -3.13
CA SER A 225 7.61 -24.86 -1.71
C SER A 225 7.20 -23.42 -1.46
N LEU A 226 6.09 -23.26 -0.75
CA LEU A 226 5.60 -21.94 -0.33
C LEU A 226 6.11 -21.56 1.06
N ASP A 227 6.86 -22.41 1.75
CA ASP A 227 7.24 -22.22 3.15
C ASP A 227 7.96 -20.90 3.42
N GLN A 228 8.76 -20.44 2.48
CA GLN A 228 9.49 -19.16 2.60
C GLN A 228 9.03 -18.09 1.60
N MET A 229 7.91 -18.32 0.92
CA MET A 229 7.41 -17.37 -0.06
C MET A 229 6.78 -16.17 0.63
N CYS A 230 7.24 -14.98 0.24
CA CYS A 230 6.57 -13.73 0.52
C CYS A 230 5.78 -13.30 -0.72
N ALA A 231 4.56 -12.83 -0.55
CA ALA A 231 3.70 -12.41 -1.65
C ALA A 231 2.77 -11.27 -1.23
N TYR A 232 2.53 -10.38 -2.18
CA TYR A 232 1.53 -9.33 -2.09
C TYR A 232 0.74 -9.33 -3.39
N LEU A 233 -0.56 -9.56 -3.29
CA LEU A 233 -1.47 -9.66 -4.44
C LEU A 233 -2.64 -8.71 -4.23
N TYR A 234 -2.94 -7.90 -5.23
CA TYR A 234 -4.14 -7.08 -5.26
C TYR A 234 -4.92 -7.37 -6.55
N SER A 235 -6.24 -7.32 -6.47
CA SER A 235 -7.13 -7.49 -7.61
C SER A 235 -8.51 -6.97 -7.26
N ASP A 236 -9.22 -6.45 -8.23
CA ASP A 236 -10.64 -6.06 -8.08
C ASP A 236 -11.53 -7.25 -7.68
N GLU A 237 -11.06 -8.49 -7.90
CA GLU A 237 -11.74 -9.72 -7.50
C GLU A 237 -11.53 -10.08 -6.02
N LEU A 238 -10.51 -9.52 -5.38
CA LEU A 238 -10.19 -9.80 -3.96
C LEU A 238 -10.95 -8.89 -2.99
N GLY A 239 -11.45 -7.74 -3.46
CA GLY A 239 -12.14 -6.78 -2.61
C GLY A 239 -12.04 -5.36 -3.16
N GLN A 240 -11.78 -4.39 -2.28
CA GLN A 240 -11.54 -3.00 -2.67
C GLN A 240 -10.11 -2.87 -3.24
N GLN A 241 -9.86 -1.80 -4.01
CA GLN A 241 -8.54 -1.58 -4.62
C GLN A 241 -7.40 -1.42 -3.60
N ASP A 242 -7.70 -0.97 -2.40
CA ASP A 242 -6.78 -0.85 -1.27
C ASP A 242 -6.78 -2.08 -0.35
N GLU A 243 -7.49 -3.13 -0.73
CA GLU A 243 -7.42 -4.43 -0.09
C GLU A 243 -6.51 -5.36 -0.90
N ALA A 244 -5.68 -6.10 -0.20
CA ALA A 244 -4.73 -7.02 -0.81
C ALA A 244 -4.64 -8.31 0.01
N TRP A 245 -4.39 -9.41 -0.68
CA TRP A 245 -3.94 -10.62 -0.01
C TRP A 245 -2.42 -10.57 0.14
N CYS A 246 -1.94 -10.89 1.32
CA CYS A 246 -0.50 -10.98 1.59
C CYS A 246 -0.13 -12.31 2.24
N ARG A 247 1.12 -12.71 2.02
CA ARG A 247 1.79 -13.80 2.72
C ARG A 247 3.20 -13.36 3.08
N GLY A 248 3.64 -13.63 4.29
CA GLY A 248 4.98 -13.27 4.67
C GLY A 248 5.41 -13.69 6.07
N GLU A 249 6.70 -13.51 6.32
CA GLU A 249 7.33 -13.80 7.59
C GLU A 249 7.08 -12.69 8.60
N VAL A 250 6.66 -13.02 9.80
CA VAL A 250 6.54 -12.10 10.93
C VAL A 250 7.93 -11.81 11.48
N VAL A 251 8.43 -10.61 11.25
CA VAL A 251 9.76 -10.15 11.71
C VAL A 251 9.69 -9.28 12.96
N GLY A 252 8.49 -8.82 13.32
CA GLY A 252 8.24 -8.04 14.54
C GLY A 252 6.85 -8.30 15.09
N LYS A 253 6.73 -8.27 16.43
CA LYS A 253 5.46 -8.44 17.13
C LYS A 253 5.42 -7.57 18.37
N GLN A 254 4.35 -6.80 18.49
CA GLN A 254 4.08 -5.96 19.68
C GLN A 254 2.61 -6.11 20.07
N ILE A 255 2.31 -6.08 21.36
CA ILE A 255 0.95 -5.99 21.88
C ILE A 255 0.71 -4.55 22.32
N VAL A 256 -0.41 -3.98 21.88
CA VAL A 256 -0.88 -2.67 22.32
C VAL A 256 -2.32 -2.77 22.82
N THR A 257 -2.65 -1.96 23.81
CA THR A 257 -4.02 -1.88 24.33
C THR A 257 -4.60 -0.53 23.99
N ILE A 258 -5.68 -0.51 23.23
CA ILE A 258 -6.40 0.69 22.82
C ILE A 258 -7.85 0.55 23.26
N PHE A 259 -8.36 1.51 24.00
CA PHE A 259 -9.73 1.51 24.53
C PHE A 259 -10.14 0.17 25.15
N SER A 260 -9.25 -0.38 25.99
CA SER A 260 -9.40 -1.66 26.71
C SER A 260 -9.45 -2.91 25.82
N LYS A 261 -9.11 -2.79 24.53
CA LYS A 261 -8.93 -3.92 23.60
C LYS A 261 -7.45 -4.13 23.29
N ASN A 262 -7.06 -5.38 23.19
CA ASN A 262 -5.69 -5.74 22.82
C ASN A 262 -5.58 -5.96 21.31
N PHE A 263 -4.49 -5.47 20.75
CA PHE A 263 -4.12 -5.65 19.35
C PHE A 263 -2.71 -6.16 19.24
N LEU A 264 -2.48 -7.03 18.27
CA LEU A 264 -1.15 -7.37 17.83
C LEU A 264 -0.76 -6.41 16.69
N LEU A 265 0.39 -5.78 16.82
CA LEU A 265 1.07 -5.11 15.73
C LEU A 265 2.13 -6.07 15.22
N LEU A 266 1.98 -6.49 13.98
CA LEU A 266 2.87 -7.43 13.30
C LEU A 266 3.63 -6.70 12.20
N ASP A 267 4.94 -6.81 12.20
CA ASP A 267 5.77 -6.39 11.08
C ASP A 267 5.98 -7.61 10.19
N ILE A 268 5.42 -7.59 8.98
CA ILE A 268 5.39 -8.73 8.06
C ILE A 268 6.17 -8.38 6.80
N VAL A 269 7.12 -9.22 6.42
CA VAL A 269 7.83 -9.13 5.14
C VAL A 269 6.92 -9.66 4.05
N VAL A 270 6.37 -8.78 3.21
CA VAL A 270 5.44 -9.15 2.14
C VAL A 270 6.09 -9.28 0.78
N LEU A 271 7.27 -8.68 0.60
CA LEU A 271 8.06 -8.78 -0.63
C LEU A 271 9.54 -8.87 -0.28
N ARG A 272 10.23 -9.75 -0.96
CA ARG A 272 11.67 -9.97 -0.79
C ARG A 272 12.29 -10.22 -2.17
N GLU A 273 13.06 -9.28 -2.63
CA GLU A 273 13.87 -9.42 -3.84
C GLU A 273 15.34 -9.55 -3.49
N PRO A 274 16.15 -10.28 -4.28
CA PRO A 274 17.55 -10.61 -3.93
C PRO A 274 18.42 -9.40 -3.61
N ASP A 275 18.30 -8.31 -4.36
CA ASP A 275 19.21 -7.15 -4.29
C ASP A 275 18.56 -5.91 -3.68
N THR A 276 17.37 -6.03 -3.09
CA THR A 276 16.63 -4.91 -2.50
C THR A 276 16.37 -5.14 -1.01
N LEU A 277 16.09 -4.06 -0.30
CA LEU A 277 15.57 -4.18 1.06
C LEU A 277 14.16 -4.78 1.02
N PRO A 278 13.85 -5.73 1.92
CA PRO A 278 12.53 -6.32 1.96
C PRO A 278 11.46 -5.27 2.25
N VAL A 279 10.30 -5.42 1.62
CA VAL A 279 9.13 -4.60 1.95
C VAL A 279 8.45 -5.21 3.18
N VAL A 280 8.45 -4.44 4.27
CA VAL A 280 7.84 -4.80 5.54
C VAL A 280 6.61 -3.93 5.76
N ILE A 281 5.47 -4.53 6.00
CA ILE A 281 4.24 -3.79 6.33
C ILE A 281 3.90 -4.04 7.79
N ARG A 282 3.60 -2.97 8.54
CA ARG A 282 3.03 -3.10 9.87
C ARG A 282 1.53 -3.31 9.77
N ILE A 283 1.05 -4.43 10.31
CA ILE A 283 -0.35 -4.82 10.28
C ILE A 283 -0.89 -4.86 11.71
N ALA A 284 -2.02 -4.18 11.93
CA ALA A 284 -2.77 -4.31 13.18
C ALA A 284 -3.77 -5.47 13.06
N VAL A 285 -3.81 -6.32 14.08
CA VAL A 285 -4.73 -7.45 14.19
C VAL A 285 -5.41 -7.40 15.55
N ASN A 286 -6.73 -7.52 15.59
CA ASN A 286 -7.43 -7.72 16.86
C ASN A 286 -6.95 -9.04 17.50
N GLU A 287 -6.52 -8.99 18.77
CA GLU A 287 -5.94 -10.17 19.42
C GLU A 287 -6.89 -11.37 19.46
N ASP A 288 -8.21 -11.13 19.53
CA ASP A 288 -9.21 -12.19 19.53
C ASP A 288 -9.36 -12.89 18.16
N LEU A 289 -8.99 -12.20 17.07
CA LEU A 289 -9.04 -12.72 15.69
C LEU A 289 -7.68 -13.23 15.22
N ALA A 290 -6.61 -12.96 15.97
CA ALA A 290 -5.27 -13.39 15.59
C ALA A 290 -5.09 -14.90 15.72
N PRO A 291 -4.34 -15.55 14.80
CA PRO A 291 -3.98 -16.95 14.93
C PRO A 291 -3.16 -17.18 16.19
N LYS A 292 -3.41 -18.30 16.89
CA LYS A 292 -2.72 -18.64 18.15
C LYS A 292 -2.15 -20.06 18.09
N PRO A 293 -0.89 -20.26 18.53
CA PRO A 293 0.09 -19.24 18.93
C PRO A 293 0.78 -18.61 17.71
N LEU A 294 1.11 -17.33 17.78
CA LEU A 294 1.85 -16.60 16.74
C LEU A 294 3.17 -16.06 17.31
N LYS A 295 4.29 -16.31 16.62
CA LYS A 295 5.64 -15.93 17.03
C LYS A 295 6.36 -15.19 15.88
N VAL A 296 7.41 -14.45 16.22
CA VAL A 296 8.38 -13.96 15.23
C VAL A 296 9.05 -15.16 14.56
N GLY A 297 9.14 -15.14 13.24
CA GLY A 297 9.58 -16.23 12.38
C GLY A 297 8.46 -17.09 11.80
N ASP A 298 7.23 -17.00 12.34
CA ASP A 298 6.07 -17.68 11.74
C ASP A 298 5.70 -17.00 10.43
N PHE A 299 5.21 -17.78 9.47
CA PHE A 299 4.60 -17.24 8.26
C PHE A 299 3.09 -17.12 8.43
N VAL A 300 2.57 -15.99 8.00
CA VAL A 300 1.14 -15.69 8.02
C VAL A 300 0.66 -15.32 6.63
N GLN A 301 -0.63 -15.52 6.40
CA GLN A 301 -1.29 -15.13 5.15
C GLN A 301 -2.71 -14.64 5.44
N GLY A 302 -3.24 -13.78 4.58
CA GLY A 302 -4.61 -13.29 4.70
C GLY A 302 -4.82 -11.97 3.96
N ASN A 303 -6.03 -11.45 4.09
CA ASN A 303 -6.42 -10.19 3.48
C ASN A 303 -6.14 -9.03 4.42
N ILE A 304 -5.62 -7.96 3.87
CA ILE A 304 -5.32 -6.72 4.58
C ILE A 304 -5.94 -5.54 3.87
N TRP A 305 -6.37 -4.55 4.63
CA TRP A 305 -6.64 -3.21 4.13
C TRP A 305 -5.38 -2.38 4.26
N LEU A 306 -4.79 -2.00 3.12
CA LEU A 306 -3.51 -1.27 3.07
C LEU A 306 -3.73 0.24 3.19
N GLN A 307 -2.90 0.87 4.00
CA GLN A 307 -2.90 2.31 4.25
C GLN A 307 -1.52 2.88 3.98
N ALA A 308 -1.48 4.12 3.52
CA ALA A 308 -0.25 4.88 3.36
C ALA A 308 -0.34 6.25 4.05
N SER A 309 0.74 6.63 4.70
CA SER A 309 0.93 7.99 5.22
C SER A 309 2.20 8.59 4.62
N ILE A 310 2.15 9.87 4.26
CA ILE A 310 3.24 10.59 3.62
C ILE A 310 4.11 11.24 4.70
N CYS A 311 5.39 10.92 4.66
CA CYS A 311 6.37 11.53 5.55
C CYS A 311 6.78 12.90 5.01
N VAL A 312 6.16 13.97 5.49
CA VAL A 312 6.61 15.32 5.15
C VAL A 312 7.84 15.65 5.98
N LYS A 313 8.93 16.04 5.32
CA LYS A 313 10.03 16.65 6.06
C LYS A 313 9.51 17.98 6.63
N PRO A 314 9.57 18.21 7.95
CA PRO A 314 9.27 19.52 8.48
C PRO A 314 10.21 20.52 7.81
N GLY A 315 9.61 21.48 7.09
CA GLY A 315 10.31 22.60 6.42
C GLY A 315 10.93 23.55 7.43
#